data_3b6ede4ff83066b3da2ad14054bc18ae
#
_entry.id   3b6ede4ff83066b3da2ad14054bc18ae
#
_cell.length_a   1.000
_cell.length_b   1.000
_cell.length_c   1.000
_cell.angle_alpha   90.00
_cell.angle_beta   90.00
_cell.angle_gamma   90.00
#
_symmetry.space_group_name_H-M   'P 1'
#
loop_
_entity.id
_entity.type
_entity.pdbx_description
1 polymer ?
#
loop_
_entity_poly.entity_id
_entity_poly.type
_entity_poly.pdbx_seq_one_letter_code
_entity_poly.pdbx_strand_id
1 'polypeptide(L)'
;MKTIHVAAGIIRKEGSDELLAVQRGYGDMQGLWEFPGGKLMRGETPEDAVRRELMEELQVKVTNLRDFYTVEYDYPDFHLSMECYYCSLADESDEPQKHDRQLDIRWIPRTSLATVEWMPADKGLIDALIELKEDRLEASSADDATPNTADKPATKPKRAPKRRSKKRPKPGLLDGID
;
A
#
# COMPACT_ATOMS: atom_id res chain seq x y z
N MET A 1 20.24 -4.90 15.97
CA MET A 1 18.82 -4.71 16.25
C MET A 1 18.02 -5.28 15.07
N LYS A 2 16.89 -5.91 15.32
CA LYS A 2 16.05 -6.46 14.23
C LYS A 2 15.29 -5.33 13.55
N THR A 3 15.31 -5.26 12.22
CA THR A 3 14.47 -4.34 11.45
C THR A 3 13.12 -4.99 11.14
N ILE A 4 12.03 -4.24 11.34
CA ILE A 4 10.67 -4.63 10.98
C ILE A 4 10.24 -3.70 9.84
N HIS A 5 9.93 -4.30 8.68
CA HIS A 5 9.41 -3.59 7.53
C HIS A 5 7.88 -3.59 7.55
N VAL A 6 7.31 -2.40 7.40
CA VAL A 6 5.87 -2.14 7.45
C VAL A 6 5.48 -1.30 6.25
N ALA A 7 4.27 -1.44 5.78
CA ALA A 7 3.65 -0.51 4.83
C ALA A 7 2.32 -0.01 5.39
N ALA A 8 2.07 1.29 5.25
CA ALA A 8 0.86 1.95 5.75
C ALA A 8 0.16 2.73 4.64
N GLY A 9 -1.17 2.74 4.67
CA GLY A 9 -2.01 3.46 3.73
C GLY A 9 -2.57 4.75 4.33
N ILE A 10 -2.29 5.88 3.70
CA ILE A 10 -2.87 7.17 4.01
C ILE A 10 -4.06 7.36 3.06
N ILE A 11 -5.24 6.89 3.49
CA ILE A 11 -6.46 6.97 2.68
C ILE A 11 -7.00 8.39 2.77
N ARG A 12 -7.11 9.08 1.64
CA ARG A 12 -7.76 10.37 1.53
C ARG A 12 -9.21 10.20 1.09
N LYS A 13 -10.12 10.87 1.78
CA LYS A 13 -11.52 10.95 1.39
C LYS A 13 -11.67 11.84 0.16
N GLU A 14 -12.39 11.37 -0.85
CA GLU A 14 -12.60 12.15 -2.07
C GLU A 14 -13.34 13.46 -1.82
N GLY A 15 -12.96 14.51 -2.55
CA GLY A 15 -13.55 15.84 -2.41
C GLY A 15 -13.25 16.52 -1.06
N SER A 16 -12.36 15.96 -0.24
CA SER A 16 -12.04 16.44 1.10
C SER A 16 -10.53 16.33 1.37
N ASP A 17 -10.04 17.01 2.41
CA ASP A 17 -8.68 16.86 2.93
C ASP A 17 -8.60 15.90 4.13
N GLU A 18 -9.69 15.17 4.40
CA GLU A 18 -9.76 14.22 5.51
C GLU A 18 -8.97 12.94 5.20
N LEU A 19 -8.23 12.47 6.20
CA LEU A 19 -7.45 11.24 6.17
C LEU A 19 -8.01 10.24 7.18
N LEU A 20 -8.05 8.95 6.79
CA LEU A 20 -8.53 7.90 7.67
C LEU A 20 -7.44 7.49 8.66
N ALA A 21 -7.73 7.59 9.94
CA ALA A 21 -6.89 7.13 11.03
C ALA A 21 -7.60 6.03 11.82
N VAL A 22 -6.82 5.14 12.42
CA VAL A 22 -7.31 4.07 13.30
C VAL A 22 -6.72 4.23 14.69
N GLN A 23 -7.51 3.93 15.73
CA GLN A 23 -7.06 3.97 17.11
C GLN A 23 -6.75 2.56 17.60
N ARG A 24 -5.51 2.36 18.02
CA ARG A 24 -4.98 1.07 18.46
C ARG A 24 -5.68 0.57 19.71
N GLY A 25 -6.16 -0.67 19.67
CA GLY A 25 -6.92 -1.30 20.77
C GLY A 25 -6.14 -2.30 21.60
N TYR A 26 -4.80 -2.38 21.45
CA TYR A 26 -4.01 -3.43 22.11
C TYR A 26 -2.56 -3.00 22.40
N GLY A 27 -1.92 -3.73 23.32
CA GLY A 27 -0.51 -3.57 23.70
C GLY A 27 -0.24 -2.28 24.48
N ASP A 28 1.06 -2.00 24.67
CA ASP A 28 1.53 -0.86 25.46
C ASP A 28 1.20 0.51 24.85
N MET A 29 0.90 0.51 23.55
CA MET A 29 0.54 1.71 22.78
C MET A 29 -0.97 1.80 22.54
N GLN A 30 -1.79 1.12 23.34
CA GLN A 30 -3.25 1.17 23.24
C GLN A 30 -3.75 2.62 23.40
N GLY A 31 -4.69 3.02 22.55
CA GLY A 31 -5.30 4.36 22.58
C GLY A 31 -4.60 5.38 21.67
N LEU A 32 -3.38 5.10 21.20
CA LEU A 32 -2.72 5.95 20.23
C LEU A 32 -3.29 5.74 18.83
N TRP A 33 -3.20 6.78 18.01
CA TRP A 33 -3.64 6.78 16.63
C TRP A 33 -2.50 6.40 15.69
N GLU A 34 -2.84 5.72 14.61
CA GLU A 34 -1.92 5.28 13.56
C GLU A 34 -2.64 5.27 12.21
N PHE A 35 -1.90 5.28 11.10
CA PHE A 35 -2.46 4.95 9.80
C PHE A 35 -2.57 3.43 9.67
N PRO A 36 -3.65 2.93 9.01
CA PRO A 36 -3.83 1.48 8.84
C PRO A 36 -2.72 0.89 7.97
N GLY A 37 -2.28 -0.30 8.32
CA GLY A 37 -1.20 -0.99 7.65
C GLY A 37 -0.59 -2.10 8.49
N GLY A 38 0.44 -2.73 7.98
CA GLY A 38 1.07 -3.83 8.68
C GLY A 38 2.39 -4.30 8.09
N LYS A 39 2.88 -5.41 8.60
CA LYS A 39 4.18 -5.97 8.23
C LYS A 39 4.16 -6.56 6.83
N LEU A 40 5.23 -6.33 6.08
CA LEU A 40 5.44 -6.99 4.81
C LEU A 40 5.60 -8.50 5.01
N MET A 41 4.92 -9.29 4.19
CA MET A 41 5.16 -10.71 4.06
C MET A 41 6.38 -10.99 3.18
N ARG A 42 6.94 -12.19 3.27
CA ARG A 42 8.10 -12.57 2.48
C ARG A 42 7.80 -12.50 0.98
N GLY A 43 8.53 -11.64 0.26
CA GLY A 43 8.37 -11.46 -1.19
C GLY A 43 7.22 -10.55 -1.59
N GLU A 44 6.55 -9.92 -0.64
CA GLU A 44 5.50 -8.95 -0.87
C GLU A 44 6.09 -7.56 -1.16
N THR A 45 5.51 -6.84 -2.10
CA THR A 45 5.83 -5.43 -2.31
C THR A 45 5.13 -4.56 -1.25
N PRO A 46 5.64 -3.37 -0.92
CA PRO A 46 4.97 -2.48 0.01
C PRO A 46 3.54 -2.11 -0.43
N GLU A 47 3.32 -1.87 -1.73
CA GLU A 47 1.99 -1.57 -2.28
C GLU A 47 1.01 -2.74 -2.11
N ASP A 48 1.48 -3.98 -2.31
CA ASP A 48 0.65 -5.17 -2.12
C ASP A 48 0.32 -5.36 -0.64
N ALA A 49 1.29 -5.08 0.25
CA ALA A 49 1.07 -5.10 1.69
C ALA A 49 0.00 -4.07 2.11
N VAL A 50 0.05 -2.84 1.59
CA VAL A 50 -0.99 -1.83 1.85
C VAL A 50 -2.36 -2.35 1.41
N ARG A 51 -2.49 -2.87 0.18
CA ARG A 51 -3.79 -3.40 -0.31
C ARG A 51 -4.32 -4.54 0.54
N ARG A 52 -3.46 -5.48 0.92
CA ARG A 52 -3.82 -6.62 1.77
C ARG A 52 -4.24 -6.18 3.17
N GLU A 53 -3.42 -5.36 3.84
CA GLU A 53 -3.70 -4.90 5.20
C GLU A 53 -4.98 -4.06 5.28
N LEU A 54 -5.22 -3.15 4.33
CA LEU A 54 -6.43 -2.35 4.32
C LEU A 54 -7.69 -3.19 4.04
N MET A 55 -7.57 -4.24 3.24
CA MET A 55 -8.66 -5.21 3.07
C MET A 55 -8.90 -6.01 4.35
N GLU A 56 -7.84 -6.48 5.02
CA GLU A 56 -7.96 -7.27 6.25
C GLU A 56 -8.48 -6.44 7.43
N GLU A 57 -8.00 -5.21 7.59
CA GLU A 57 -8.30 -4.38 8.74
C GLU A 57 -9.59 -3.55 8.60
N LEU A 58 -9.89 -3.07 7.39
CA LEU A 58 -10.97 -2.11 7.16
C LEU A 58 -12.01 -2.59 6.15
N GLN A 59 -11.79 -3.74 5.51
CA GLN A 59 -12.63 -4.32 4.46
C GLN A 59 -12.83 -3.39 3.24
N VAL A 60 -11.83 -2.59 2.91
CA VAL A 60 -11.84 -1.69 1.76
C VAL A 60 -10.77 -2.04 0.73
N LYS A 61 -11.09 -1.76 -0.53
CA LYS A 61 -10.11 -1.76 -1.62
C LYS A 61 -9.61 -0.35 -1.86
N VAL A 62 -8.32 -0.22 -2.15
CA VAL A 62 -7.69 1.07 -2.42
C VAL A 62 -7.04 1.09 -3.80
N THR A 63 -6.96 2.30 -4.36
CA THR A 63 -6.40 2.61 -5.67
C THR A 63 -5.50 3.85 -5.58
N ASN A 64 -4.83 4.19 -6.69
CA ASN A 64 -4.00 5.38 -6.79
C ASN A 64 -2.90 5.44 -5.71
N LEU A 65 -2.27 4.29 -5.41
CA LEU A 65 -1.17 4.25 -4.45
C LEU A 65 0.00 5.07 -4.98
N ARG A 66 0.49 6.00 -4.14
CA ARG A 66 1.67 6.82 -4.42
C ARG A 66 2.55 6.85 -3.19
N ASP A 67 3.82 6.56 -3.38
CA ASP A 67 4.83 6.72 -2.34
C ASP A 67 4.82 8.17 -1.83
N PHE A 68 4.77 8.33 -0.51
CA PHE A 68 4.69 9.65 0.12
C PHE A 68 5.80 9.90 1.13
N TYR A 69 6.04 8.95 2.03
CA TYR A 69 6.96 9.16 3.15
C TYR A 69 7.52 7.83 3.65
N THR A 70 8.78 7.82 4.04
CA THR A 70 9.40 6.68 4.73
C THR A 70 9.68 7.07 6.17
N VAL A 71 9.12 6.32 7.11
CA VAL A 71 9.38 6.45 8.53
C VAL A 71 10.50 5.51 8.92
N GLU A 72 11.56 6.03 9.51
CA GLU A 72 12.64 5.28 10.16
C GLU A 72 12.63 5.61 11.65
N TYR A 73 12.39 4.63 12.50
CA TYR A 73 12.24 4.86 13.94
C TYR A 73 12.81 3.73 14.79
N ASP A 74 13.61 4.07 15.79
CA ASP A 74 14.17 3.12 16.74
C ASP A 74 13.27 2.98 17.97
N TYR A 75 12.60 1.84 18.08
CA TYR A 75 12.00 1.38 19.33
C TYR A 75 13.06 0.67 20.19
N PRO A 76 12.87 0.51 21.50
CA PRO A 76 13.87 -0.13 22.35
C PRO A 76 14.34 -1.51 21.87
N ASP A 77 13.44 -2.30 21.27
CA ASP A 77 13.69 -3.70 20.90
C ASP A 77 13.88 -3.93 19.40
N PHE A 78 13.51 -2.95 18.55
CA PHE A 78 13.58 -3.09 17.10
C PHE A 78 13.65 -1.75 16.37
N HIS A 79 14.19 -1.78 15.18
CA HIS A 79 14.12 -0.68 14.22
C HIS A 79 12.88 -0.84 13.33
N LEU A 80 12.06 0.20 13.23
CA LEU A 80 10.93 0.28 12.31
C LEU A 80 11.36 1.01 11.04
N SER A 81 11.13 0.35 9.89
CA SER A 81 11.18 0.98 8.57
C SER A 81 9.79 0.85 7.95
N MET A 82 9.08 1.96 7.79
CA MET A 82 7.69 1.96 7.32
C MET A 82 7.53 2.85 6.10
N GLU A 83 7.09 2.24 4.99
CA GLU A 83 6.75 2.94 3.76
C GLU A 83 5.28 3.35 3.78
N CYS A 84 5.01 4.65 3.59
CA CYS A 84 3.68 5.24 3.68
C CYS A 84 3.19 5.69 2.31
N TYR A 85 2.05 5.17 1.89
CA TYR A 85 1.45 5.42 0.59
C TYR A 85 0.18 6.25 0.70
N TYR A 86 0.12 7.35 -0.04
CA TYR A 86 -1.13 8.04 -0.29
C TYR A 86 -2.00 7.19 -1.21
N CYS A 87 -3.30 7.07 -0.89
CA CYS A 87 -4.24 6.29 -1.70
C CYS A 87 -5.67 6.82 -1.55
N SER A 88 -6.55 6.31 -2.40
CA SER A 88 -7.99 6.58 -2.37
C SER A 88 -8.76 5.28 -2.25
N LEU A 89 -10.01 5.32 -1.78
CA LEU A 89 -10.92 4.18 -1.90
C LEU A 89 -11.13 3.85 -3.37
N ALA A 90 -11.18 2.57 -3.71
CA ALA A 90 -11.47 2.13 -5.09
C ALA A 90 -12.95 2.35 -5.44
N ASP A 91 -13.83 2.30 -4.45
CA ASP A 91 -15.22 2.71 -4.52
C ASP A 91 -15.49 3.68 -3.36
N GLU A 92 -15.88 4.90 -3.70
CA GLU A 92 -16.12 5.96 -2.71
C GLU A 92 -17.35 5.71 -1.84
N SER A 93 -18.22 4.82 -2.27
CA SER A 93 -19.36 4.37 -1.47
C SER A 93 -18.97 3.34 -0.41
N ASP A 94 -17.75 2.80 -0.45
CA ASP A 94 -17.25 1.89 0.56
C ASP A 94 -17.11 2.62 1.91
N GLU A 95 -17.61 2.00 2.95
CA GLU A 95 -17.46 2.48 4.32
C GLU A 95 -16.43 1.61 5.06
N PRO A 96 -15.26 2.17 5.44
CA PRO A 96 -14.28 1.43 6.22
C PRO A 96 -14.88 0.87 7.51
N GLN A 97 -14.66 -0.41 7.76
CA GLN A 97 -15.20 -1.12 8.92
C GLN A 97 -14.14 -1.22 10.01
N LYS A 98 -14.52 -0.86 11.23
CA LYS A 98 -13.65 -1.01 12.39
C LYS A 98 -13.43 -2.50 12.71
N HIS A 99 -12.17 -2.90 12.86
CA HIS A 99 -11.79 -4.24 13.30
C HIS A 99 -11.80 -4.35 14.84
N ASP A 100 -11.95 -5.58 15.37
CA ASP A 100 -12.01 -5.84 16.83
C ASP A 100 -10.76 -5.37 17.61
N ARG A 101 -9.62 -5.28 16.92
CA ARG A 101 -8.35 -4.79 17.52
C ARG A 101 -8.20 -3.27 17.50
N GLN A 102 -9.20 -2.55 17.03
CA GLN A 102 -9.23 -1.09 16.97
C GLN A 102 -10.28 -0.55 17.95
N LEU A 103 -9.96 0.50 18.68
CA LEU A 103 -10.92 1.20 19.57
C LEU A 103 -11.85 2.09 18.75
N ASP A 104 -11.28 2.78 17.77
CA ASP A 104 -12.01 3.74 16.93
C ASP A 104 -11.39 3.81 15.54
N ILE A 105 -12.15 4.28 14.56
CA ILE A 105 -11.68 4.74 13.25
C ILE A 105 -12.28 6.12 12.99
N ARG A 106 -11.51 7.01 12.36
CA ARG A 106 -11.95 8.39 12.19
C ARG A 106 -11.37 9.02 10.93
N TRP A 107 -12.20 9.72 10.20
CA TRP A 107 -11.78 10.69 9.21
C TRP A 107 -11.35 11.97 9.92
N ILE A 108 -10.09 12.37 9.77
CA ILE A 108 -9.51 13.54 10.44
C ILE A 108 -9.05 14.52 9.36
N PRO A 109 -9.54 15.78 9.38
CA PRO A 109 -9.02 16.80 8.50
C PRO A 109 -7.50 16.93 8.66
N ARG A 110 -6.78 17.02 7.55
CA ARG A 110 -5.32 17.09 7.54
C ARG A 110 -4.76 18.21 8.44
N THR A 111 -5.43 19.36 8.48
CA THR A 111 -5.09 20.49 9.36
C THR A 111 -5.37 20.22 10.85
N SER A 112 -6.11 19.16 11.16
CA SER A 112 -6.50 18.77 12.53
C SER A 112 -5.77 17.51 13.03
N LEU A 113 -4.80 16.98 12.28
CA LEU A 113 -4.07 15.77 12.66
C LEU A 113 -3.38 15.90 14.04
N ALA A 114 -2.92 17.11 14.40
CA ALA A 114 -2.28 17.36 15.69
C ALA A 114 -3.26 17.32 16.89
N THR A 115 -4.56 17.14 16.67
CA THR A 115 -5.57 17.10 17.76
C THR A 115 -5.68 15.75 18.45
N VAL A 116 -5.06 14.71 17.92
CA VAL A 116 -5.03 13.37 18.50
C VAL A 116 -3.59 12.92 18.79
N GLU A 117 -3.44 11.94 19.69
CA GLU A 117 -2.14 11.40 20.05
C GLU A 117 -1.75 10.27 19.09
N TRP A 118 -0.72 10.51 18.28
CA TRP A 118 -0.19 9.55 17.32
C TRP A 118 0.87 8.63 17.91
N MET A 119 1.07 7.47 17.28
CA MET A 119 2.22 6.61 17.55
C MET A 119 3.52 7.43 17.47
N PRO A 120 4.49 7.18 18.37
CA PRO A 120 5.75 7.95 18.39
C PRO A 120 6.49 7.99 17.05
N ALA A 121 6.44 6.88 16.30
CA ALA A 121 7.06 6.77 14.99
C ALA A 121 6.40 7.66 13.92
N ASP A 122 5.12 8.00 14.06
CA ASP A 122 4.36 8.73 13.04
C ASP A 122 4.54 10.24 13.11
N LYS A 123 5.23 10.76 14.13
CA LYS A 123 5.34 12.20 14.35
C LYS A 123 5.87 12.96 13.13
N GLY A 124 6.97 12.50 12.53
CA GLY A 124 7.53 13.14 11.34
C GLY A 124 6.62 13.05 10.11
N LEU A 125 5.89 11.94 9.97
CA LEU A 125 4.87 11.76 8.94
C LEU A 125 3.71 12.75 9.13
N ILE A 126 3.23 12.93 10.36
CA ILE A 126 2.14 13.87 10.68
C ILE A 126 2.56 15.31 10.38
N ASP A 127 3.77 15.71 10.77
CA ASP A 127 4.31 17.04 10.47
C ASP A 127 4.37 17.27 8.94
N ALA A 128 4.86 16.28 8.18
CA ALA A 128 4.91 16.35 6.71
C ALA A 128 3.53 16.46 6.07
N LEU A 129 2.52 15.76 6.61
CA LEU A 129 1.15 15.80 6.13
C LEU A 129 0.49 17.17 6.38
N ILE A 130 0.73 17.77 7.54
CA ILE A 130 0.19 19.10 7.89
C ILE A 130 0.81 20.19 7.00
N GLU A 131 2.11 20.08 6.71
CA GLU A 131 2.84 21.06 5.88
C GLU A 131 2.59 20.90 4.37
N LEU A 132 1.95 19.80 3.95
CA LEU A 132 1.69 19.52 2.54
C LEU A 132 0.79 20.59 1.92
N LYS A 133 1.28 21.30 0.90
CA LYS A 133 0.49 22.27 0.13
C LYS A 133 -0.44 21.52 -0.83
N GLU A 134 -1.67 22.02 -0.97
CA GLU A 134 -2.72 21.38 -1.80
C GLU A 134 -2.31 21.19 -3.26
N ASP A 135 -1.51 22.09 -3.83
CA ASP A 135 -1.03 22.03 -5.21
C ASP A 135 -0.25 20.74 -5.56
N ARG A 136 0.32 20.07 -4.58
CA ARG A 136 1.06 18.82 -4.78
C ARG A 136 0.18 17.56 -4.86
N LEU A 137 -1.03 17.61 -4.34
CA LEU A 137 -1.94 16.47 -4.33
C LEU A 137 -2.67 16.31 -5.68
N GLU A 138 -2.91 17.42 -6.40
CA GLU A 138 -3.63 17.41 -7.66
C GLU A 138 -2.71 17.24 -8.89
N ALA A 139 -1.46 17.68 -8.81
CA ALA A 139 -0.50 17.65 -9.94
C ALA A 139 -0.08 16.24 -10.39
N SER A 140 -0.43 15.21 -9.64
CA SER A 140 -0.05 13.82 -9.95
C SER A 140 -1.16 13.00 -10.63
N SER A 141 -2.34 13.57 -10.86
CA SER A 141 -3.42 12.89 -11.59
C SER A 141 -3.39 13.16 -13.11
N ALA A 142 -2.45 14.00 -13.60
CA ALA A 142 -2.41 14.46 -14.98
C ALA A 142 -1.34 13.81 -15.87
N ASP A 143 -0.45 12.97 -15.35
CA ASP A 143 0.71 12.46 -16.10
C ASP A 143 0.62 11.00 -16.58
N ASP A 144 -0.58 10.41 -16.71
CA ASP A 144 -0.74 9.14 -17.43
C ASP A 144 -1.56 9.29 -18.73
N ALA A 145 -1.18 10.29 -19.53
CA ALA A 145 -1.61 10.39 -20.92
C ALA A 145 -0.40 10.60 -21.82
N THR A 146 0.36 9.54 -22.08
CA THR A 146 1.31 9.53 -23.19
C THR A 146 0.56 9.49 -24.50
N PRO A 147 0.74 10.46 -25.41
CA PRO A 147 0.23 10.33 -26.76
C PRO A 147 1.12 9.34 -27.52
N ASN A 148 0.54 8.19 -27.82
CA ASN A 148 1.10 7.22 -28.75
C ASN A 148 1.06 7.78 -30.17
N THR A 149 2.16 8.35 -30.64
CA THR A 149 2.38 8.60 -32.08
C THR A 149 3.27 7.51 -32.61
N ALA A 150 2.66 6.43 -33.08
CA ALA A 150 3.29 5.49 -33.95
C ALA A 150 3.30 6.05 -35.37
N ASP A 151 4.48 6.32 -35.89
CA ASP A 151 4.72 6.25 -37.32
C ASP A 151 6.15 5.75 -37.57
N LYS A 152 6.27 4.52 -38.01
CA LYS A 152 7.45 3.98 -38.69
C LYS A 152 7.07 2.86 -39.65
N PRO A 153 7.58 2.91 -40.90
CA PRO A 153 7.12 2.03 -41.96
C PRO A 153 7.72 0.61 -41.89
N ALA A 154 6.93 -0.30 -42.41
CA ALA A 154 7.17 -1.73 -42.48
C ALA A 154 8.43 -2.12 -43.26
N THR A 155 9.27 -2.97 -42.67
CA THR A 155 10.19 -3.85 -43.38
C THR A 155 9.85 -5.30 -43.10
N LYS A 156 9.63 -6.06 -44.17
CA LYS A 156 9.24 -7.47 -44.20
C LYS A 156 10.27 -8.39 -43.55
N PRO A 157 9.90 -9.42 -42.81
CA PRO A 157 10.83 -10.43 -42.32
C PRO A 157 11.12 -11.55 -43.35
N LYS A 158 12.40 -11.90 -43.44
CA LYS A 158 12.88 -13.06 -44.18
C LYS A 158 12.55 -14.36 -43.43
N ARG A 159 12.06 -15.31 -44.17
CA ARG A 159 11.73 -16.70 -43.81
C ARG A 159 12.94 -17.44 -43.21
N ALA A 160 12.81 -18.11 -42.09
CA ALA A 160 13.76 -19.07 -41.56
C ALA A 160 13.12 -20.46 -41.42
N PRO A 161 13.92 -21.57 -41.51
CA PRO A 161 13.45 -22.86 -41.89
C PRO A 161 12.93 -23.75 -40.74
N LYS A 162 12.02 -24.64 -41.09
CA LYS A 162 11.44 -25.70 -40.27
C LYS A 162 12.49 -26.63 -39.68
N ARG A 163 12.44 -26.88 -38.36
CA ARG A 163 13.13 -28.02 -37.74
C ARG A 163 12.16 -28.95 -37.04
N ARG A 164 12.32 -30.20 -37.37
CA ARG A 164 11.59 -31.44 -37.12
C ARG A 164 11.23 -31.67 -35.63
N SER A 165 10.03 -32.20 -35.47
CA SER A 165 9.49 -32.87 -34.28
C SER A 165 10.34 -34.07 -33.82
N LYS A 166 10.58 -34.17 -32.50
CA LYS A 166 10.92 -35.44 -31.84
C LYS A 166 9.93 -35.74 -30.72
N LYS A 167 9.45 -36.98 -30.78
CA LYS A 167 8.44 -37.65 -29.98
C LYS A 167 8.72 -37.60 -28.45
N ARG A 168 7.64 -37.44 -27.70
CA ARG A 168 7.54 -37.78 -26.27
C ARG A 168 7.64 -39.28 -26.03
N PRO A 169 8.16 -39.74 -24.89
CA PRO A 169 7.76 -41.01 -24.28
C PRO A 169 6.75 -40.76 -23.13
N LYS A 170 5.87 -41.74 -22.99
CA LYS A 170 4.77 -41.80 -21.98
C LYS A 170 5.28 -42.16 -20.60
N PRO A 171 4.49 -41.89 -19.55
CA PRO A 171 4.83 -42.18 -18.17
C PRO A 171 4.60 -43.66 -17.82
N GLY A 172 5.52 -44.19 -17.04
CA GLY A 172 5.38 -45.51 -16.40
C GLY A 172 4.85 -45.33 -14.99
N LEU A 173 3.83 -46.11 -14.73
CA LEU A 173 3.18 -46.40 -13.47
C LEU A 173 4.06 -47.33 -12.62
N LEU A 174 4.17 -47.15 -11.31
CA LEU A 174 4.40 -48.15 -10.28
C LEU A 174 4.25 -47.47 -8.91
N ASP A 175 3.27 -47.76 -8.31
CA ASP A 175 2.77 -48.42 -7.11
C ASP A 175 3.81 -48.68 -5.99
N GLY A 176 3.43 -48.34 -4.75
CA GLY A 176 3.55 -49.27 -3.65
C GLY A 176 4.38 -48.83 -2.45
N ILE A 177 3.68 -48.58 -1.37
CA ILE A 177 3.89 -49.18 0.00
C ILE A 177 5.12 -48.69 0.79
N ASP A 178 4.97 -48.06 1.85
CA ASP A 178 4.80 -48.10 3.31
C ASP A 178 4.91 -46.75 3.96
#